data_5e400271f0926144b8dbbf707d44119e
#
_entry.id   5e400271f0926144b8dbbf707d44119e
#
_cell.length_a   1.000
_cell.length_b   1.000
_cell.length_c   1.000
_cell.angle_alpha   90.00
_cell.angle_beta   90.00
_cell.angle_gamma   90.00
#
_symmetry.space_group_name_H-M   'P 1'
#
loop_
_entity.id
_entity.type
_entity.pdbx_description
1 polymer ?
#
loop_
_entity_poly.entity_id
_entity_poly.type
_entity_poly.pdbx_seq_one_letter_code
_entity_poly.pdbx_strand_id
1 'polypeptide(L)'
;NGYLIQQFYSAQSNRRNDQWGGSLENRMRFPLAVVDAVVAVREKHQRDDFIIGYRFSPEEPGEDGLTMTETGALIDALVQKPLQYLHVSLWEFDKKIRRGGDTAQTRMQFIHERINGKLPLIGVGNLFTADQILAAYETGWAEFIALGKTVMINPHIATQIREGREAEIETQLDPTRADHYGLPDTLWGFASSGTQSWLPPVKGAEWKPMDI
;
A
#
# COMPACT_ATOMS: atom_id res chain seq x y z
N ASN A 1 -5.68 -5.92 -0.31
CA ASN A 1 -5.47 -5.58 1.09
C ASN A 1 -6.77 -5.11 1.75
N GLY A 2 -6.95 -5.41 3.04
CA GLY A 2 -8.11 -5.01 3.85
C GLY A 2 -9.41 -5.78 3.59
N TYR A 3 -9.52 -6.51 2.48
CA TYR A 3 -10.75 -7.20 2.07
C TYR A 3 -10.53 -8.70 1.87
N LEU A 4 -11.30 -9.33 0.98
CA LEU A 4 -11.45 -10.77 0.86
C LEU A 4 -10.14 -11.58 1.00
N ILE A 5 -9.10 -11.24 0.24
CA ILE A 5 -7.84 -11.98 0.27
C ILE A 5 -7.16 -11.86 1.64
N GLN A 6 -7.07 -10.64 2.18
CA GLN A 6 -6.48 -10.41 3.50
C GLN A 6 -7.33 -11.03 4.61
N GLN A 7 -8.66 -10.97 4.50
CA GLN A 7 -9.58 -11.56 5.48
C GLN A 7 -9.43 -13.08 5.58
N PHE A 8 -9.07 -13.77 4.49
CA PHE A 8 -8.70 -15.19 4.55
C PHE A 8 -7.32 -15.41 5.18
N TYR A 9 -6.40 -14.48 4.99
CA TYR A 9 -5.03 -14.58 5.49
C TYR A 9 -4.93 -14.21 6.99
N SER A 10 -5.66 -13.21 7.44
CA SER A 10 -5.61 -12.71 8.82
C SER A 10 -6.34 -13.64 9.80
N ALA A 11 -5.66 -14.01 10.90
CA ALA A 11 -6.27 -14.77 11.99
C ALA A 11 -7.37 -13.97 12.70
N GLN A 12 -7.30 -12.64 12.67
CA GLN A 12 -8.31 -11.76 13.28
C GLN A 12 -9.70 -11.93 12.60
N SER A 13 -9.74 -12.12 11.29
CA SER A 13 -10.97 -12.28 10.52
C SER A 13 -11.28 -13.72 10.15
N ASN A 14 -10.27 -14.54 9.85
CA ASN A 14 -10.44 -15.93 9.46
C ASN A 14 -10.55 -16.86 10.68
N ARG A 15 -11.77 -17.15 11.09
CA ARG A 15 -12.09 -18.06 12.21
C ARG A 15 -12.42 -19.50 11.74
N ARG A 16 -12.08 -19.86 10.50
CA ARG A 16 -12.30 -21.18 9.94
C ARG A 16 -11.36 -22.21 10.57
N ASN A 17 -11.83 -23.48 10.60
CA ASN A 17 -11.06 -24.64 11.10
C ASN A 17 -10.85 -25.72 10.04
N ASP A 18 -11.08 -25.39 8.75
CA ASP A 18 -10.86 -26.25 7.60
C ASP A 18 -9.51 -25.95 6.91
N GLN A 19 -9.31 -26.51 5.73
CA GLN A 19 -8.09 -26.31 4.94
C GLN A 19 -7.77 -24.85 4.56
N TRP A 20 -8.69 -23.92 4.78
CA TRP A 20 -8.55 -22.48 4.47
C TRP A 20 -8.36 -21.61 5.71
N GLY A 21 -8.33 -22.22 6.91
CA GLY A 21 -8.22 -21.47 8.17
C GLY A 21 -7.41 -22.22 9.23
N GLY A 22 -7.33 -21.63 10.44
CA GLY A 22 -6.51 -22.15 11.53
C GLY A 22 -5.04 -21.80 11.36
N SER A 23 -4.19 -22.73 10.93
CA SER A 23 -2.75 -22.50 10.80
C SER A 23 -2.41 -21.43 9.77
N LEU A 24 -1.25 -20.79 9.91
CA LEU A 24 -0.74 -19.81 8.93
C LEU A 24 -0.68 -20.42 7.52
N GLU A 25 -0.20 -21.65 7.40
CA GLU A 25 -0.14 -22.35 6.12
C GLU A 25 -1.51 -22.45 5.44
N ASN A 26 -2.54 -22.85 6.19
CA ASN A 26 -3.90 -22.94 5.67
C ASN A 26 -4.45 -21.57 5.27
N ARG A 27 -4.22 -20.53 6.08
CA ARG A 27 -4.65 -19.17 5.77
C ARG A 27 -3.96 -18.60 4.52
N MET A 28 -2.71 -19.01 4.25
CA MET A 28 -1.97 -18.64 3.04
C MET A 28 -2.50 -19.28 1.76
N ARG A 29 -3.22 -20.41 1.84
CA ARG A 29 -3.71 -21.13 0.65
C ARG A 29 -4.59 -20.28 -0.24
N PHE A 30 -5.49 -19.48 0.34
CA PHE A 30 -6.41 -18.66 -0.45
C PHE A 30 -5.71 -17.53 -1.24
N PRO A 31 -4.89 -16.66 -0.62
CA PRO A 31 -4.11 -15.67 -1.37
C PRO A 31 -3.24 -16.30 -2.48
N LEU A 32 -2.57 -17.43 -2.21
CA LEU A 32 -1.74 -18.08 -3.21
C LEU A 32 -2.56 -18.72 -4.33
N ALA A 33 -3.70 -19.33 -4.03
CA ALA A 33 -4.61 -19.88 -5.04
C ALA A 33 -5.17 -18.77 -5.97
N VAL A 34 -5.45 -17.58 -5.43
CA VAL A 34 -5.86 -16.42 -6.26
C VAL A 34 -4.74 -16.01 -7.20
N VAL A 35 -3.50 -15.94 -6.72
CA VAL A 35 -2.33 -15.63 -7.57
C VAL A 35 -2.20 -16.68 -8.69
N ASP A 36 -2.26 -17.96 -8.34
CA ASP A 36 -2.13 -19.06 -9.31
C ASP A 36 -3.26 -19.02 -10.37
N ALA A 37 -4.49 -18.71 -9.96
CA ALA A 37 -5.60 -18.56 -10.89
C ALA A 37 -5.42 -17.40 -11.87
N VAL A 38 -4.91 -16.25 -11.41
CA VAL A 38 -4.63 -15.07 -12.27
C VAL A 38 -3.49 -15.39 -13.23
N VAL A 39 -2.43 -16.04 -12.77
CA VAL A 39 -1.31 -16.49 -13.61
C VAL A 39 -1.80 -17.46 -14.69
N ALA A 40 -2.63 -18.45 -14.34
CA ALA A 40 -3.19 -19.39 -15.30
C ALA A 40 -4.06 -18.71 -16.38
N VAL A 41 -4.76 -17.61 -16.05
CA VAL A 41 -5.49 -16.82 -17.07
C VAL A 41 -4.53 -16.16 -18.04
N ARG A 42 -3.43 -15.55 -17.57
CA ARG A 42 -2.38 -14.96 -18.41
C ARG A 42 -1.82 -16.01 -19.38
N GLU A 43 -1.45 -17.18 -18.89
CA GLU A 43 -0.92 -18.29 -19.67
C GLU A 43 -1.93 -18.79 -20.70
N LYS A 44 -3.19 -19.03 -20.29
CA LYS A 44 -4.27 -19.47 -21.18
C LYS A 44 -4.47 -18.54 -22.37
N HIS A 45 -4.30 -17.22 -22.16
CA HIS A 45 -4.48 -16.20 -23.19
C HIS A 45 -3.17 -15.82 -23.89
N GLN A 46 -2.04 -16.49 -23.57
CA GLN A 46 -0.72 -16.26 -24.16
C GLN A 46 -0.30 -14.77 -24.07
N ARG A 47 -0.58 -14.15 -22.90
CA ARG A 47 -0.33 -12.73 -22.64
C ARG A 47 0.86 -12.58 -21.68
N ASP A 48 2.06 -12.99 -22.13
CA ASP A 48 3.30 -12.89 -21.37
C ASP A 48 3.69 -11.43 -21.06
N ASP A 49 3.18 -10.51 -21.87
CA ASP A 49 3.29 -9.06 -21.69
C ASP A 49 2.44 -8.51 -20.56
N PHE A 50 1.45 -9.28 -20.05
CA PHE A 50 0.54 -8.82 -19.01
C PHE A 50 1.21 -8.82 -17.63
N ILE A 51 1.29 -7.64 -17.01
CA ILE A 51 1.93 -7.43 -15.71
C ILE A 51 0.99 -7.84 -14.57
N ILE A 52 1.44 -8.75 -13.71
CA ILE A 52 0.71 -9.20 -12.52
C ILE A 52 1.49 -8.81 -11.27
N GLY A 53 0.86 -8.09 -10.35
CA GLY A 53 1.43 -7.75 -9.06
C GLY A 53 0.52 -8.15 -7.91
N TYR A 54 1.08 -8.14 -6.70
CA TYR A 54 0.31 -8.40 -5.48
C TYR A 54 0.43 -7.23 -4.52
N ARG A 55 -0.73 -6.71 -4.04
CA ARG A 55 -0.79 -5.63 -3.06
C ARG A 55 -1.26 -6.14 -1.71
N PHE A 56 -0.57 -5.79 -0.64
CA PHE A 56 -0.87 -6.26 0.71
C PHE A 56 -0.67 -5.17 1.77
N SER A 57 -1.36 -5.30 2.91
CA SER A 57 -1.05 -4.57 4.14
C SER A 57 -0.16 -5.45 5.01
N PRO A 58 0.96 -4.93 5.54
CA PRO A 58 1.94 -5.78 6.21
C PRO A 58 1.57 -6.12 7.65
N GLU A 59 0.79 -5.28 8.32
CA GLU A 59 0.35 -5.50 9.70
C GLU A 59 -1.10 -5.06 9.88
N GLU A 60 -1.76 -5.60 10.88
CA GLU A 60 -3.07 -5.18 11.35
C GLU A 60 -3.02 -4.80 12.83
N PRO A 61 -3.87 -3.84 13.27
CA PRO A 61 -4.07 -3.57 14.69
C PRO A 61 -4.76 -4.76 15.38
N GLY A 62 -4.73 -4.77 16.70
CA GLY A 62 -5.35 -5.84 17.50
C GLY A 62 -4.42 -7.02 17.76
N GLU A 63 -4.70 -7.80 18.80
CA GLU A 63 -3.82 -8.89 19.26
C GLU A 63 -3.70 -10.04 18.23
N ASP A 64 -4.81 -10.39 17.59
CA ASP A 64 -4.87 -11.45 16.57
C ASP A 64 -4.58 -10.93 15.14
N GLY A 65 -4.29 -9.64 14.97
CA GLY A 65 -4.01 -9.04 13.67
C GLY A 65 -2.67 -9.52 13.09
N LEU A 66 -2.54 -9.41 11.78
CA LEU A 66 -1.31 -9.77 11.05
C LEU A 66 -0.08 -9.10 11.65
N THR A 67 1.00 -9.86 11.70
CA THR A 67 2.32 -9.45 12.18
C THR A 67 3.35 -9.51 11.06
N MET A 68 4.53 -8.89 11.26
CA MET A 68 5.61 -8.96 10.27
C MET A 68 6.17 -10.38 10.11
N THR A 69 6.03 -11.26 11.11
CA THR A 69 6.38 -12.70 10.96
C THR A 69 5.52 -13.35 9.88
N GLU A 70 4.20 -13.16 9.93
CA GLU A 70 3.27 -13.71 8.95
C GLU A 70 3.49 -13.05 7.58
N THR A 71 3.65 -11.74 7.55
CA THR A 71 3.97 -11.00 6.31
C THR A 71 5.26 -11.50 5.66
N GLY A 72 6.30 -11.79 6.45
CA GLY A 72 7.52 -12.41 5.94
C GLY A 72 7.27 -13.75 5.27
N ALA A 73 6.44 -14.61 5.89
CA ALA A 73 6.06 -15.90 5.29
C ALA A 73 5.27 -15.74 3.97
N LEU A 74 4.37 -14.75 3.91
CA LEU A 74 3.65 -14.43 2.67
C LEU A 74 4.59 -13.95 1.57
N ILE A 75 5.53 -13.05 1.89
CA ILE A 75 6.54 -12.57 0.93
C ILE A 75 7.37 -13.72 0.39
N ASP A 76 7.85 -14.64 1.27
CA ASP A 76 8.64 -15.81 0.84
C ASP A 76 7.90 -16.68 -0.17
N ALA A 77 6.59 -16.84 -0.01
CA ALA A 77 5.76 -17.57 -0.96
C ALA A 77 5.50 -16.79 -2.25
N LEU A 78 5.25 -15.48 -2.15
CA LEU A 78 4.96 -14.63 -3.32
C LEU A 78 6.16 -14.44 -4.24
N VAL A 79 7.38 -14.33 -3.71
CA VAL A 79 8.60 -14.21 -4.52
C VAL A 79 8.97 -15.48 -5.30
N GLN A 80 8.29 -16.60 -5.04
CA GLN A 80 8.38 -17.83 -5.83
C GLN A 80 7.32 -17.90 -6.95
N LYS A 81 6.37 -16.96 -7.00
CA LYS A 81 5.33 -16.89 -8.02
C LYS A 81 5.78 -16.02 -9.19
N PRO A 82 5.27 -16.24 -10.42
CA PRO A 82 5.64 -15.45 -11.60
C PRO A 82 4.96 -14.07 -11.59
N LEU A 83 5.13 -13.34 -10.50
CA LEU A 83 4.73 -11.96 -10.33
C LEU A 83 5.80 -11.01 -10.88
N GLN A 84 5.41 -9.80 -11.26
CA GLN A 84 6.31 -8.76 -11.75
C GLN A 84 6.62 -7.68 -10.72
N TYR A 85 5.80 -7.54 -9.67
CA TYR A 85 6.07 -6.62 -8.56
C TYR A 85 5.27 -6.97 -7.30
N LEU A 86 5.71 -6.46 -6.16
CA LEU A 86 4.93 -6.35 -4.93
C LEU A 86 4.61 -4.90 -4.64
N HIS A 87 3.44 -4.65 -4.05
CA HIS A 87 3.02 -3.31 -3.63
C HIS A 87 2.57 -3.37 -2.18
N VAL A 88 3.26 -2.65 -1.32
CA VAL A 88 2.85 -2.54 0.08
C VAL A 88 1.78 -1.45 0.24
N SER A 89 0.85 -1.63 1.16
CA SER A 89 -0.12 -0.60 1.55
C SER A 89 0.19 -0.11 2.95
N LEU A 90 0.70 1.12 3.06
CA LEU A 90 1.05 1.78 4.30
C LEU A 90 0.39 3.16 4.38
N TRP A 91 0.11 3.62 5.60
CA TRP A 91 -0.30 5.00 5.86
C TRP A 91 0.90 5.95 5.95
N GLU A 92 2.01 5.48 6.50
CA GLU A 92 3.27 6.21 6.62
C GLU A 92 4.40 5.35 6.06
N PHE A 93 5.25 5.95 5.22
CA PHE A 93 6.32 5.22 4.54
C PHE A 93 7.36 4.65 5.51
N ASP A 94 7.68 5.41 6.54
CA ASP A 94 8.67 5.10 7.57
C ASP A 94 8.07 4.43 8.82
N LYS A 95 6.82 3.97 8.75
CA LYS A 95 6.14 3.32 9.87
C LYS A 95 6.95 2.13 10.38
N LYS A 96 7.24 2.17 11.68
CA LYS A 96 7.96 1.10 12.35
C LYS A 96 7.11 -0.17 12.52
N ILE A 97 7.81 -1.28 12.66
CA ILE A 97 7.19 -2.56 12.98
C ILE A 97 6.52 -2.48 14.34
N ARG A 98 5.28 -2.96 14.41
CA ARG A 98 4.52 -3.07 15.66
C ARG A 98 4.78 -4.39 16.35
N ARG A 99 4.78 -5.50 15.59
CA ARG A 99 4.92 -6.88 16.11
C ARG A 99 5.55 -7.82 15.09
N GLY A 100 6.15 -8.89 15.60
CA GLY A 100 6.68 -9.97 14.74
C GLY A 100 7.96 -9.62 14.00
N GLY A 101 8.74 -8.67 14.51
CA GLY A 101 10.03 -8.26 14.01
C GLY A 101 10.72 -7.27 14.95
N ASP A 102 11.84 -6.71 14.53
CA ASP A 102 12.56 -5.67 15.28
C ASP A 102 11.76 -4.35 15.20
N THR A 103 11.24 -3.89 16.33
CA THR A 103 10.45 -2.64 16.42
C THR A 103 11.27 -1.36 16.19
N ALA A 104 12.58 -1.43 16.12
CA ALA A 104 13.43 -0.33 15.68
C ALA A 104 13.46 -0.17 14.15
N GLN A 105 13.19 -1.25 13.43
CA GLN A 105 13.15 -1.30 11.96
C GLN A 105 11.82 -0.76 11.42
N THR A 106 11.84 -0.17 10.22
CA THR A 106 10.61 0.18 9.51
C THR A 106 10.03 -1.03 8.78
N ARG A 107 8.71 -1.02 8.54
CA ARG A 107 8.03 -2.06 7.73
C ARG A 107 8.58 -2.10 6.30
N MET A 108 8.83 -0.93 5.69
CA MET A 108 9.41 -0.84 4.33
C MET A 108 10.78 -1.51 4.26
N GLN A 109 11.69 -1.20 5.19
CA GLN A 109 13.01 -1.80 5.24
C GLN A 109 12.93 -3.34 5.39
N PHE A 110 12.12 -3.84 6.31
CA PHE A 110 11.92 -5.28 6.51
C PHE A 110 11.43 -5.97 5.22
N ILE A 111 10.43 -5.38 4.56
CA ILE A 111 9.84 -5.94 3.33
C ILE A 111 10.89 -5.95 2.21
N HIS A 112 11.62 -4.86 2.03
CA HIS A 112 12.72 -4.77 1.05
C HIS A 112 13.77 -5.86 1.28
N GLU A 113 14.28 -5.98 2.49
CA GLU A 113 15.27 -6.98 2.86
C GLU A 113 14.74 -8.41 2.66
N ARG A 114 13.45 -8.66 2.95
CA ARG A 114 12.84 -9.97 2.78
C ARG A 114 12.64 -10.36 1.31
N ILE A 115 12.29 -9.40 0.46
CA ILE A 115 12.20 -9.61 -1.00
C ILE A 115 13.59 -9.89 -1.58
N ASN A 116 14.63 -9.25 -1.04
CA ASN A 116 16.04 -9.45 -1.41
C ASN A 116 16.27 -9.38 -2.94
N GLY A 117 15.73 -8.35 -3.57
CA GLY A 117 15.91 -8.06 -5.00
C GLY A 117 15.21 -9.01 -5.97
N LYS A 118 14.40 -9.98 -5.50
CA LYS A 118 13.70 -10.95 -6.37
C LYS A 118 12.56 -10.33 -7.16
N LEU A 119 11.90 -9.30 -6.63
CA LEU A 119 10.81 -8.55 -7.26
C LEU A 119 10.95 -7.07 -6.94
N PRO A 120 10.60 -6.18 -7.87
CA PRO A 120 10.45 -4.76 -7.57
C PRO A 120 9.39 -4.53 -6.49
N LEU A 121 9.64 -3.57 -5.60
CA LEU A 121 8.70 -3.14 -4.57
C LEU A 121 8.18 -1.74 -4.88
N ILE A 122 6.85 -1.58 -4.81
CA ILE A 122 6.19 -0.28 -4.82
C ILE A 122 5.90 0.12 -3.38
N GLY A 123 6.54 1.20 -2.91
CA GLY A 123 6.33 1.81 -1.60
C GLY A 123 5.27 2.90 -1.63
N VAL A 124 4.64 3.17 -0.49
CA VAL A 124 3.62 4.21 -0.33
C VAL A 124 3.52 4.66 1.13
N GLY A 125 3.05 5.87 1.39
CA GLY A 125 2.67 6.31 2.74
C GLY A 125 2.79 7.82 2.96
N ASN A 126 1.69 8.56 2.89
CA ASN A 126 1.55 9.99 3.26
C ASN A 126 2.71 10.90 2.80
N LEU A 127 3.16 10.74 1.57
CA LEU A 127 4.21 11.57 0.96
C LEU A 127 3.54 12.73 0.21
N PHE A 128 3.63 13.94 0.74
CA PHE A 128 2.90 15.11 0.23
C PHE A 128 3.79 16.14 -0.49
N THR A 129 5.12 16.09 -0.29
CA THR A 129 6.06 17.02 -0.91
C THR A 129 7.07 16.29 -1.80
N ALA A 130 7.71 17.02 -2.73
CA ALA A 130 8.78 16.45 -3.55
C ALA A 130 9.96 15.95 -2.69
N ASP A 131 10.33 16.68 -1.64
CA ASP A 131 11.40 16.27 -0.73
C ASP A 131 11.08 14.97 0.00
N GLN A 132 9.82 14.80 0.47
CA GLN A 132 9.37 13.56 1.10
C GLN A 132 9.41 12.39 0.13
N ILE A 133 9.00 12.60 -1.12
CA ILE A 133 9.01 11.59 -2.18
C ILE A 133 10.45 11.19 -2.50
N LEU A 134 11.35 12.19 -2.65
CA LEU A 134 12.76 11.97 -2.91
C LEU A 134 13.42 11.22 -1.75
N ALA A 135 13.22 11.67 -0.50
CA ALA A 135 13.76 11.01 0.68
C ALA A 135 13.30 9.56 0.79
N ALA A 136 12.01 9.27 0.50
CA ALA A 136 11.50 7.90 0.47
C ALA A 136 12.19 7.05 -0.61
N TYR A 137 12.40 7.61 -1.80
CA TYR A 137 13.11 6.93 -2.89
C TYR A 137 14.59 6.69 -2.56
N GLU A 138 15.27 7.67 -1.98
CA GLU A 138 16.69 7.59 -1.61
C GLU A 138 16.99 6.60 -0.48
N THR A 139 15.96 6.13 0.26
CA THR A 139 16.16 5.00 1.19
C THR A 139 16.64 3.73 0.48
N GLY A 140 16.36 3.59 -0.82
CA GLY A 140 16.60 2.38 -1.58
C GLY A 140 15.68 1.20 -1.21
N TRP A 141 14.66 1.43 -0.38
CA TRP A 141 13.74 0.35 0.05
C TRP A 141 12.62 0.05 -0.95
N ALA A 142 12.44 0.89 -1.95
CA ALA A 142 11.42 0.68 -2.99
C ALA A 142 11.92 1.21 -4.34
N GLU A 143 11.69 0.46 -5.41
CA GLU A 143 12.02 0.85 -6.78
C GLU A 143 11.01 1.85 -7.34
N PHE A 144 9.79 1.87 -6.80
CA PHE A 144 8.74 2.81 -7.20
C PHE A 144 8.03 3.39 -5.98
N ILE A 145 7.66 4.66 -6.07
CA ILE A 145 6.88 5.34 -5.04
C ILE A 145 5.48 5.63 -5.57
N ALA A 146 4.47 5.07 -4.90
CA ALA A 146 3.07 5.32 -5.20
C ALA A 146 2.54 6.53 -4.41
N LEU A 147 1.78 7.38 -5.09
CA LEU A 147 1.14 8.54 -4.52
C LEU A 147 -0.38 8.39 -4.64
N GLY A 148 -1.10 8.47 -3.52
CA GLY A 148 -2.55 8.41 -3.48
C GLY A 148 -3.17 9.79 -3.22
N LYS A 149 -3.18 10.20 -1.95
CA LYS A 149 -3.76 11.47 -1.51
C LYS A 149 -3.15 12.67 -2.23
N THR A 150 -1.84 12.64 -2.46
CA THR A 150 -1.10 13.72 -3.10
C THR A 150 -1.52 13.97 -4.54
N VAL A 151 -1.85 12.89 -5.28
CA VAL A 151 -2.39 13.01 -6.65
C VAL A 151 -3.81 13.61 -6.65
N MET A 152 -4.62 13.36 -5.60
CA MET A 152 -5.93 14.01 -5.45
C MET A 152 -5.80 15.52 -5.25
N ILE A 153 -4.73 15.98 -4.58
CA ILE A 153 -4.44 17.41 -4.39
C ILE A 153 -3.76 18.00 -5.64
N ASN A 154 -2.82 17.25 -6.21
CA ASN A 154 -1.99 17.68 -7.33
C ASN A 154 -2.09 16.67 -8.49
N PRO A 155 -3.12 16.75 -9.35
CA PRO A 155 -3.29 15.79 -10.46
C PRO A 155 -2.09 15.73 -11.42
N HIS A 156 -1.30 16.80 -11.48
CA HIS A 156 -0.14 16.95 -12.36
C HIS A 156 1.22 16.85 -11.63
N ILE A 157 1.27 16.28 -10.43
CA ILE A 157 2.48 16.27 -9.57
C ILE A 157 3.72 15.73 -10.29
N ALA A 158 3.61 14.67 -11.08
CA ALA A 158 4.74 14.11 -11.82
C ALA A 158 5.30 15.11 -12.85
N THR A 159 4.43 15.91 -13.47
CA THR A 159 4.83 16.97 -14.40
C THR A 159 5.46 18.14 -13.66
N GLN A 160 4.89 18.54 -12.52
CA GLN A 160 5.44 19.61 -11.67
C GLN A 160 6.86 19.28 -11.23
N ILE A 161 7.10 18.06 -10.73
CA ILE A 161 8.45 17.61 -10.32
C ILE A 161 9.40 17.60 -11.54
N ARG A 162 9.00 17.02 -12.67
CA ARG A 162 9.84 16.93 -13.87
C ARG A 162 10.24 18.30 -14.42
N GLU A 163 9.41 19.32 -14.23
CA GLU A 163 9.63 20.67 -14.74
C GLU A 163 10.27 21.61 -13.71
N GLY A 164 10.66 21.11 -12.53
CA GLY A 164 11.29 21.92 -11.47
C GLY A 164 10.31 22.91 -10.81
N ARG A 165 9.02 22.53 -10.73
CA ARG A 165 7.94 23.35 -10.16
C ARG A 165 7.43 22.78 -8.81
N GLU A 166 8.34 22.24 -8.01
CA GLU A 166 8.04 21.60 -6.73
C GLU A 166 7.40 22.57 -5.72
N ALA A 167 7.74 23.86 -5.83
CA ALA A 167 7.15 24.91 -5.00
C ALA A 167 5.64 25.11 -5.21
N GLU A 168 5.09 24.61 -6.33
CA GLU A 168 3.66 24.66 -6.61
C GLU A 168 2.87 23.47 -6.06
N ILE A 169 3.55 22.48 -5.47
CA ILE A 169 2.91 21.29 -4.92
C ILE A 169 2.17 21.66 -3.63
N GLU A 170 0.85 21.49 -3.65
CA GLU A 170 -0.01 21.73 -2.50
C GLU A 170 -0.05 20.47 -1.61
N THR A 171 -0.07 20.67 -0.28
CA THR A 171 -0.12 19.57 0.70
C THR A 171 -1.49 19.37 1.32
N GLN A 172 -2.44 20.25 1.01
CA GLN A 172 -3.82 20.25 1.52
C GLN A 172 -4.81 20.65 0.43
N LEU A 173 -6.00 20.08 0.45
CA LEU A 173 -7.11 20.56 -0.37
C LEU A 173 -7.59 21.93 0.14
N ASP A 174 -7.81 22.86 -0.78
CA ASP A 174 -8.48 24.13 -0.51
C ASP A 174 -9.99 23.96 -0.79
N PRO A 175 -10.87 24.01 0.24
CA PRO A 175 -12.29 23.73 0.07
C PRO A 175 -13.02 24.76 -0.80
N THR A 176 -12.38 25.89 -1.12
CA THR A 176 -12.95 26.94 -1.98
C THR A 176 -12.66 26.72 -3.48
N ARG A 177 -11.88 25.69 -3.85
CA ARG A 177 -11.36 25.48 -5.21
C ARG A 177 -11.78 24.14 -5.82
N ALA A 178 -13.06 23.76 -5.71
CA ALA A 178 -13.57 22.46 -6.17
C ALA A 178 -13.16 22.10 -7.60
N ASP A 179 -13.34 23.04 -8.55
CA ASP A 179 -13.07 22.83 -9.98
C ASP A 179 -11.57 22.56 -10.28
N HIS A 180 -10.68 22.99 -9.39
CA HIS A 180 -9.23 22.81 -9.55
C HIS A 180 -8.81 21.33 -9.45
N TYR A 181 -9.49 20.56 -8.64
CA TYR A 181 -9.09 19.18 -8.32
C TYR A 181 -9.74 18.12 -9.23
N GLY A 182 -10.79 18.48 -9.96
CA GLY A 182 -11.48 17.57 -10.88
C GLY A 182 -12.08 16.33 -10.20
N LEU A 183 -12.37 16.40 -8.90
CA LEU A 183 -13.01 15.31 -8.16
C LEU A 183 -14.53 15.32 -8.46
N PRO A 184 -15.16 14.13 -8.65
CA PRO A 184 -16.61 14.04 -8.76
C PRO A 184 -17.33 14.62 -7.53
N ASP A 185 -18.49 15.25 -7.70
CA ASP A 185 -19.21 15.97 -6.65
C ASP A 185 -19.39 15.18 -5.33
N THR A 186 -19.76 13.91 -5.43
CA THR A 186 -19.92 13.04 -4.25
C THR A 186 -18.61 12.86 -3.51
N LEU A 187 -17.52 12.60 -4.24
CA LEU A 187 -16.19 12.43 -3.64
C LEU A 187 -15.68 13.77 -3.10
N TRP A 188 -15.93 14.86 -3.81
CA TRP A 188 -15.61 16.20 -3.34
C TRP A 188 -16.28 16.54 -2.01
N GLY A 189 -17.57 16.22 -1.86
CA GLY A 189 -18.31 16.43 -0.61
C GLY A 189 -17.66 15.70 0.58
N PHE A 190 -17.14 14.49 0.39
CA PHE A 190 -16.39 13.79 1.42
C PHE A 190 -14.99 14.37 1.63
N ALA A 191 -14.26 14.66 0.56
CA ALA A 191 -12.88 15.13 0.63
C ALA A 191 -12.78 16.52 1.27
N SER A 192 -13.64 17.46 0.86
CA SER A 192 -13.64 18.84 1.35
C SER A 192 -14.13 19.00 2.79
N SER A 193 -14.84 18.00 3.34
CA SER A 193 -15.33 18.04 4.74
C SER A 193 -14.19 18.01 5.77
N GLY A 194 -13.01 17.46 5.41
CA GLY A 194 -11.87 17.30 6.31
C GLY A 194 -12.08 16.27 7.44
N THR A 195 -13.21 15.54 7.44
CA THR A 195 -13.57 14.60 8.51
C THR A 195 -13.05 13.19 8.29
N GLN A 196 -12.53 12.90 7.09
CA GLN A 196 -12.13 11.56 6.68
C GLN A 196 -10.59 11.43 6.65
N SER A 197 -10.02 10.73 7.61
CA SER A 197 -8.56 10.52 7.71
C SER A 197 -7.94 9.74 6.54
N TRP A 198 -8.76 8.94 5.81
CA TRP A 198 -8.30 8.23 4.60
C TRP A 198 -8.25 9.11 3.34
N LEU A 199 -8.83 10.31 3.39
CA LEU A 199 -8.76 11.34 2.34
C LEU A 199 -7.63 12.35 2.63
N PRO A 200 -7.29 13.22 1.67
CA PRO A 200 -6.27 14.24 1.87
C PRO A 200 -6.58 15.21 3.03
N PRO A 201 -5.54 15.83 3.62
CA PRO A 201 -5.74 16.97 4.52
C PRO A 201 -6.49 18.10 3.83
N VAL A 202 -7.30 18.83 4.59
CA VAL A 202 -8.07 19.99 4.12
C VAL A 202 -7.60 21.25 4.86
N LYS A 203 -7.39 22.33 4.13
CA LYS A 203 -6.97 23.63 4.68
C LYS A 203 -7.98 24.13 5.71
N GLY A 204 -7.49 24.42 6.90
CA GLY A 204 -8.31 24.90 8.01
C GLY A 204 -9.04 23.80 8.81
N ALA A 205 -8.90 22.53 8.47
CA ALA A 205 -9.43 21.41 9.24
C ALA A 205 -8.31 20.65 9.97
N GLU A 206 -8.63 20.09 11.13
CA GLU A 206 -7.72 19.18 11.84
C GLU A 206 -7.74 17.82 11.14
N TRP A 207 -6.60 17.40 10.62
CA TRP A 207 -6.44 16.11 9.98
C TRP A 207 -5.47 15.23 10.78
N LYS A 208 -5.87 13.99 11.04
CA LYS A 208 -5.03 12.98 11.68
C LYS A 208 -4.92 11.76 10.77
N PRO A 209 -3.71 11.25 10.48
CA PRO A 209 -3.56 10.00 9.76
C PRO A 209 -4.17 8.84 10.56
N MET A 210 -4.68 7.83 9.86
CA MET A 210 -5.10 6.59 10.51
C MET A 210 -3.88 5.84 11.05
N ASP A 211 -3.95 5.35 12.27
CA ASP A 211 -2.97 4.43 12.85
C ASP A 211 -3.47 2.98 12.72
N ILE A 212 -3.16 2.37 11.57
CA ILE A 212 -3.50 0.98 11.28
C ILE A 212 -2.22 0.17 11.15
#